data_258b8b64ed1bc242ef7ac11728c0be3f
#
_entry.id   258b8b64ed1bc242ef7ac11728c0be3f
#
_cell.length_a   1.000
_cell.length_b   1.000
_cell.length_c   1.000
_cell.angle_alpha   90.00
_cell.angle_beta   90.00
_cell.angle_gamma   90.00
#
_symmetry.space_group_name_H-M   'P 1'
#
loop_
_entity.id
_entity.type
_entity.pdbx_description
1 polymer ?
#
loop_
_entity_poly.entity_id
_entity_poly.type
_entity_poly.pdbx_seq_one_letter_code
_entity_poly.pdbx_strand_id
1 'polypeptide(L)'
;MSELIKESVGYVGVGCQSLNSELIYLTEGGNQVGSLVLIYNENTASIFSVEVLNKHRGKGYGKKLVVEAISRAKSKGSYVLELNTETDNTVANNLYQSLGFELRGLKDDFNNYIKTL
;
A
#
# COMPACT_ATOMS: atom_id res chain seq x y z
N MET A 1 5.52 -12.10 17.85
CA MET A 1 5.86 -10.71 17.47
C MET A 1 5.79 -10.52 15.96
N SER A 2 5.32 -9.37 15.53
CA SER A 2 5.30 -9.04 14.12
C SER A 2 6.55 -8.23 13.74
N GLU A 3 7.08 -8.48 12.56
CA GLU A 3 8.20 -7.73 12.01
C GLU A 3 7.83 -7.20 10.63
N LEU A 4 8.22 -5.95 10.39
CA LEU A 4 8.01 -5.31 9.10
C LEU A 4 9.28 -5.44 8.27
N ILE A 5 9.16 -6.04 7.09
CA ILE A 5 10.28 -6.28 6.20
C ILE A 5 9.99 -5.63 4.85
N LYS A 6 11.00 -5.00 4.29
CA LYS A 6 10.94 -4.35 2.99
C LYS A 6 11.91 -5.02 2.04
N GLU A 7 11.43 -5.28 0.83
CA GLU A 7 12.24 -5.93 -0.18
C GLU A 7 12.02 -5.25 -1.52
N SER A 8 13.11 -4.84 -2.15
CA SER A 8 13.04 -4.25 -3.48
C SER A 8 12.97 -5.37 -4.51
N VAL A 9 11.94 -5.34 -5.34
CA VAL A 9 11.75 -6.36 -6.37
C VAL A 9 12.08 -5.87 -7.78
N GLY A 10 12.62 -4.65 -7.89
CA GLY A 10 13.09 -4.12 -9.16
C GLY A 10 11.98 -3.56 -10.04
N TYR A 11 12.12 -3.74 -11.35
CA TYR A 11 11.17 -3.19 -12.30
C TYR A 11 9.93 -4.06 -12.42
N VAL A 12 8.79 -3.40 -12.59
CA VAL A 12 7.50 -4.05 -12.75
C VAL A 12 6.93 -3.70 -14.12
N GLY A 13 6.34 -4.68 -14.75
CA GLY A 13 5.63 -4.50 -16.00
C GLY A 13 6.53 -4.56 -17.23
N VAL A 14 5.99 -5.18 -18.26
CA VAL A 14 6.66 -5.29 -19.56
C VAL A 14 6.50 -3.98 -20.31
N GLY A 15 7.59 -3.40 -20.75
CA GLY A 15 7.58 -2.12 -21.47
C GLY A 15 7.46 -0.89 -20.59
N CYS A 16 7.41 -1.03 -19.29
CA CYS A 16 7.31 0.08 -18.33
C CYS A 16 8.64 0.23 -17.59
N GLN A 17 9.63 0.72 -18.27
CA GLN A 17 11.00 0.78 -17.74
C GLN A 17 11.20 1.79 -16.62
N SER A 18 10.29 2.75 -16.47
CA SER A 18 10.38 3.78 -15.43
C SER A 18 9.74 3.35 -14.10
N LEU A 19 9.12 2.16 -14.05
CA LEU A 19 8.44 1.69 -12.85
C LEU A 19 9.36 0.82 -12.01
N ASN A 20 9.50 1.18 -10.75
CA ASN A 20 10.20 0.40 -9.74
C ASN A 20 9.21 -0.05 -8.69
N SER A 21 9.45 -1.18 -8.08
CA SER A 21 8.57 -1.68 -7.04
C SER A 21 9.35 -2.15 -5.82
N GLU A 22 8.67 -2.08 -4.68
CA GLU A 22 9.12 -2.64 -3.42
C GLU A 22 8.02 -3.51 -2.84
N LEU A 23 8.38 -4.70 -2.37
CA LEU A 23 7.47 -5.53 -1.61
C LEU A 23 7.69 -5.21 -0.14
N ILE A 24 6.61 -4.87 0.55
CA ILE A 24 6.63 -4.62 2.00
C ILE A 24 5.77 -5.69 2.63
N TYR A 25 6.31 -6.41 3.59
CA TYR A 25 5.54 -7.47 4.23
C TYR A 25 5.82 -7.55 5.73
N LEU A 26 4.85 -8.13 6.44
CA LEU A 26 4.92 -8.38 7.87
C LEU A 26 5.09 -9.86 8.11
N THR A 27 5.92 -10.19 9.08
CA THR A 27 6.05 -11.55 9.57
C THR A 27 5.60 -11.65 11.01
N GLU A 28 5.12 -12.83 11.39
CA GLU A 28 4.77 -13.15 12.76
C GLU A 28 5.18 -14.60 12.99
N GLY A 29 6.06 -14.82 13.95
CA GLY A 29 6.61 -16.14 14.19
C GLY A 29 7.34 -16.74 13.00
N GLY A 30 7.95 -15.90 12.15
CA GLY A 30 8.66 -16.34 10.97
C GLY A 30 7.80 -16.55 9.73
N ASN A 31 6.50 -16.37 9.84
CA ASN A 31 5.56 -16.54 8.70
C ASN A 31 5.06 -15.20 8.20
N GLN A 32 4.95 -15.05 6.89
CA GLN A 32 4.39 -13.85 6.30
C GLN A 32 2.88 -13.82 6.56
N VAL A 33 2.40 -12.73 7.16
CA VAL A 33 0.99 -12.58 7.54
C VAL A 33 0.30 -11.43 6.82
N GLY A 34 1.05 -10.56 6.17
CA GLY A 34 0.49 -9.46 5.38
C GLY A 34 1.53 -8.88 4.46
N SER A 35 1.06 -8.22 3.39
CA SER A 35 1.95 -7.60 2.41
C SER A 35 1.26 -6.52 1.60
N LEU A 36 2.06 -5.68 0.96
CA LEU A 36 1.63 -4.79 -0.11
C LEU A 36 2.76 -4.58 -1.08
N VAL A 37 2.42 -4.11 -2.28
CA VAL A 37 3.40 -3.72 -3.28
C VAL A 37 3.33 -2.20 -3.44
N LEU A 38 4.47 -1.54 -3.37
CA LEU A 38 4.60 -0.11 -3.58
C LEU A 38 5.33 0.10 -4.91
N ILE A 39 4.68 0.81 -5.83
CA ILE A 39 5.23 1.06 -7.15
C ILE A 39 5.53 2.55 -7.29
N TYR A 40 6.74 2.87 -7.73
CA TYR A 40 7.18 4.24 -7.97
C TYR A 40 7.16 4.56 -9.45
N ASN A 41 6.65 5.74 -9.78
CA ASN A 41 6.63 6.26 -11.15
C ASN A 41 6.99 7.74 -11.09
N GLU A 42 8.23 8.07 -11.38
CA GLU A 42 8.77 9.42 -11.29
C GLU A 42 8.51 10.04 -9.91
N ASN A 43 7.58 10.99 -9.83
CA ASN A 43 7.30 11.75 -8.61
C ASN A 43 6.08 11.24 -7.86
N THR A 44 5.52 10.11 -8.28
CA THR A 44 4.33 9.53 -7.64
C THR A 44 4.62 8.10 -7.18
N ALA A 45 3.78 7.62 -6.28
CA ALA A 45 3.83 6.24 -5.83
C ALA A 45 2.43 5.69 -5.74
N SER A 46 2.29 4.38 -5.91
CA SER A 46 1.00 3.69 -5.86
C SER A 46 1.11 2.42 -5.04
N ILE A 47 0.09 2.17 -4.23
CA ILE A 47 0.00 0.95 -3.42
C ILE A 47 -0.90 -0.05 -4.14
N PHE A 48 -0.43 -1.29 -4.24
CA PHE A 48 -1.18 -2.38 -4.83
C PHE A 48 -1.19 -3.59 -3.90
N SER A 49 -2.24 -4.39 -4.02
CA SER A 49 -2.32 -5.72 -3.39
C SER A 49 -2.09 -5.71 -1.88
N VAL A 50 -2.78 -4.81 -1.18
CA VAL A 50 -2.73 -4.83 0.28
C VAL A 50 -3.47 -6.07 0.78
N GLU A 51 -2.77 -6.95 1.44
CA GLU A 51 -3.35 -8.19 1.96
C GLU A 51 -2.92 -8.46 3.39
N VAL A 52 -3.86 -8.92 4.20
CA VAL A 52 -3.57 -9.47 5.52
C VAL A 52 -4.34 -10.80 5.60
N LEU A 53 -3.65 -11.86 6.00
CA LEU A 53 -4.29 -13.17 6.11
C LEU A 53 -5.46 -13.13 7.10
N ASN A 54 -6.54 -13.86 6.79
CA ASN A 54 -7.77 -13.85 7.59
C ASN A 54 -7.53 -14.03 9.09
N LYS A 55 -6.66 -14.95 9.46
CA LYS A 55 -6.35 -15.25 10.86
C LYS A 55 -5.68 -14.10 11.60
N HIS A 56 -5.15 -13.14 10.84
CA HIS A 56 -4.34 -12.05 11.40
C HIS A 56 -5.00 -10.68 11.20
N ARG A 57 -6.24 -10.65 10.74
CA ARG A 57 -6.99 -9.41 10.59
C ARG A 57 -7.45 -8.90 11.96
N GLY A 58 -7.69 -7.60 12.03
CA GLY A 58 -8.11 -6.95 13.28
C GLY A 58 -6.99 -6.67 14.25
N LYS A 59 -5.73 -6.88 13.85
CA LYS A 59 -4.55 -6.62 14.69
C LYS A 59 -3.82 -5.33 14.33
N GLY A 60 -4.34 -4.56 13.38
CA GLY A 60 -3.70 -3.33 12.93
C GLY A 60 -2.58 -3.55 11.91
N TYR A 61 -2.46 -4.71 11.32
CA TYR A 61 -1.38 -5.02 10.37
C TYR A 61 -1.53 -4.28 9.06
N GLY A 62 -2.75 -4.12 8.56
CA GLY A 62 -2.99 -3.32 7.35
C GLY A 62 -2.54 -1.88 7.54
N LYS A 63 -2.84 -1.29 8.69
CA LYS A 63 -2.40 0.06 9.03
C LYS A 63 -0.86 0.14 9.07
N LYS A 64 -0.21 -0.84 9.71
CA LYS A 64 1.25 -0.90 9.79
C LYS A 64 1.90 -0.90 8.42
N LEU A 65 1.37 -1.73 7.51
CA LEU A 65 1.86 -1.82 6.14
C LEU A 65 1.72 -0.50 5.40
N VAL A 66 0.55 0.12 5.47
CA VAL A 66 0.28 1.37 4.74
C VAL A 66 1.10 2.53 5.33
N VAL A 67 1.25 2.59 6.65
CA VAL A 67 2.10 3.61 7.30
C VAL A 67 3.55 3.48 6.81
N GLU A 68 4.05 2.26 6.68
CA GLU A 68 5.39 2.06 6.14
C GLU A 68 5.49 2.52 4.68
N ALA A 69 4.46 2.23 3.87
CA ALA A 69 4.43 2.67 2.47
C ALA A 69 4.46 4.19 2.37
N ILE A 70 3.73 4.89 3.23
CA ILE A 70 3.74 6.36 3.29
C ILE A 70 5.16 6.85 3.57
N SER A 71 5.80 6.29 4.57
CA SER A 71 7.16 6.66 4.96
C SER A 71 8.16 6.42 3.82
N ARG A 72 8.05 5.28 3.15
CA ARG A 72 8.94 4.95 2.03
C ARG A 72 8.74 5.88 0.85
N ALA A 73 7.49 6.16 0.49
CA ALA A 73 7.18 7.06 -0.62
C ALA A 73 7.74 8.47 -0.36
N LYS A 74 7.61 8.95 0.87
CA LYS A 74 8.20 10.24 1.27
C LYS A 74 9.71 10.22 1.12
N SER A 75 10.36 9.18 1.60
CA SER A 75 11.82 9.04 1.52
C SER A 75 12.33 9.04 0.10
N LYS A 76 11.55 8.51 -0.82
CA LYS A 76 11.92 8.47 -2.24
C LYS A 76 11.63 9.78 -2.98
N GLY A 77 11.02 10.75 -2.30
CA GLY A 77 10.70 12.05 -2.89
C GLY A 77 9.40 12.07 -3.68
N SER A 78 8.53 11.08 -3.49
CA SER A 78 7.21 11.10 -4.13
C SER A 78 6.36 12.23 -3.56
N TYR A 79 5.61 12.90 -4.43
CA TYR A 79 4.71 13.98 -4.00
C TYR A 79 3.35 13.47 -3.57
N VAL A 80 2.90 12.38 -4.15
CA VAL A 80 1.60 11.80 -3.86
C VAL A 80 1.70 10.29 -3.80
N LEU A 81 0.79 9.70 -3.03
CA LEU A 81 0.63 8.27 -2.91
C LEU A 81 -0.82 7.94 -3.26
N GLU A 82 -1.02 7.01 -4.18
CA GLU A 82 -2.34 6.64 -4.68
C GLU A 82 -2.65 5.18 -4.37
N LEU A 83 -3.93 4.88 -4.21
CA LEU A 83 -4.41 3.50 -4.11
C LEU A 83 -5.87 3.42 -4.51
N ASN A 84 -6.31 2.21 -4.85
CA ASN A 84 -7.71 1.92 -5.12
C ASN A 84 -8.19 0.86 -4.15
N THR A 85 -9.45 0.94 -3.75
CA THR A 85 -10.07 -0.10 -2.95
C THR A 85 -11.53 -0.27 -3.38
N GLU A 86 -12.05 -1.48 -3.22
CA GLU A 86 -13.44 -1.75 -3.57
C GLU A 86 -14.38 -0.92 -2.71
N THR A 87 -15.46 -0.41 -3.31
CA THR A 87 -16.39 0.48 -2.62
C THR A 87 -17.06 -0.18 -1.42
N ASP A 88 -17.24 -1.50 -1.46
CA ASP A 88 -17.90 -2.25 -0.38
C ASP A 88 -16.92 -2.73 0.71
N ASN A 89 -15.64 -2.47 0.56
CA ASN A 89 -14.65 -2.83 1.58
C ASN A 89 -14.59 -1.74 2.65
N THR A 90 -15.55 -1.77 3.57
CA THR A 90 -15.71 -0.76 4.62
C THR A 90 -14.47 -0.61 5.48
N VAL A 91 -13.85 -1.73 5.85
CA VAL A 91 -12.65 -1.71 6.72
C VAL A 91 -11.50 -0.97 6.04
N ALA A 92 -11.23 -1.29 4.77
CA ALA A 92 -10.17 -0.63 4.02
C ALA A 92 -10.47 0.84 3.78
N ASN A 93 -11.69 1.17 3.38
CA ASN A 93 -12.08 2.56 3.16
C ASN A 93 -11.90 3.41 4.42
N ASN A 94 -12.31 2.89 5.57
CA ASN A 94 -12.14 3.60 6.84
C ASN A 94 -10.66 3.75 7.20
N LEU A 95 -9.87 2.73 6.95
CA LEU A 95 -8.43 2.78 7.23
C LEU A 95 -7.75 3.90 6.43
N TYR A 96 -7.99 3.94 5.12
CA TYR A 96 -7.34 4.93 4.27
C TYR A 96 -7.76 6.35 4.62
N GLN A 97 -9.04 6.57 4.90
CA GLN A 97 -9.52 7.87 5.35
C GLN A 97 -8.88 8.29 6.67
N SER A 98 -8.74 7.34 7.61
CA SER A 98 -8.11 7.64 8.90
C SER A 98 -6.63 8.00 8.78
N LEU A 99 -5.97 7.53 7.72
CA LEU A 99 -4.57 7.84 7.45
C LEU A 99 -4.38 9.10 6.60
N GLY A 100 -5.46 9.82 6.33
CA GLY A 100 -5.38 11.09 5.61
C GLY A 100 -5.47 10.99 4.10
N PHE A 101 -5.84 9.82 3.58
CA PHE A 101 -6.11 9.70 2.15
C PHE A 101 -7.44 10.35 1.82
N GLU A 102 -7.49 11.04 0.70
CA GLU A 102 -8.69 11.72 0.21
C GLU A 102 -9.28 10.95 -0.96
N LEU A 103 -10.60 10.81 -0.95
CA LEU A 103 -11.32 10.20 -2.05
C LEU A 103 -11.30 11.14 -3.24
N ARG A 104 -10.76 10.68 -4.36
CA ARG A 104 -10.64 11.48 -5.58
C ARG A 104 -11.60 11.07 -6.67
N GLY A 105 -12.06 9.85 -6.65
CA GLY A 105 -12.99 9.38 -7.67
C GLY A 105 -13.53 8.00 -7.41
N LEU A 106 -14.53 7.64 -8.21
CA LEU A 106 -15.17 6.34 -8.19
C LEU A 106 -15.20 5.84 -9.62
N LYS A 107 -14.70 4.64 -9.86
CA LYS A 107 -14.69 4.02 -11.18
C LYS A 107 -14.79 2.51 -11.06
N ASP A 108 -15.77 1.91 -11.74
CA ASP A 108 -15.91 0.45 -11.82
C ASP A 108 -15.92 -0.22 -10.44
N ASP A 109 -16.72 0.31 -9.51
CA ASP A 109 -16.86 -0.19 -8.14
C ASP A 109 -15.60 -0.06 -7.28
N PHE A 110 -14.67 0.79 -7.70
CA PHE A 110 -13.47 1.10 -6.92
C PHE A 110 -13.45 2.58 -6.53
N ASN A 111 -13.05 2.83 -5.30
CA ASN A 111 -12.73 4.16 -4.81
C ASN A 111 -11.25 4.41 -5.04
N ASN A 112 -10.93 5.55 -5.63
CA ASN A 112 -9.56 5.99 -5.81
C ASN A 112 -9.22 6.99 -4.72
N TYR A 113 -8.17 6.70 -3.98
CA TYR A 113 -7.67 7.55 -2.90
C TYR A 113 -6.31 8.10 -3.24
N ILE A 114 -6.07 9.33 -2.79
CA ILE A 114 -4.79 9.98 -2.96
C ILE A 114 -4.39 10.67 -1.65
N LYS A 115 -3.10 10.64 -1.35
CA LYS A 115 -2.54 11.35 -0.21
C LYS A 115 -1.38 12.20 -0.69
N THR A 116 -1.42 13.48 -0.36
CA THR A 116 -0.30 14.38 -0.59
C THR A 116 0.77 14.13 0.48
N LEU A 117 1.99 13.96 0.05
CA LEU A 117 3.10 13.62 0.93
C LEU A 117 3.96 14.83 1.31
#